data_fddaacbbd7b08767bf3281f129510456
#
_entry.id   fddaacbbd7b08767bf3281f129510456
#
_cell.length_a   1.000
_cell.length_b   1.000
_cell.length_c   1.000
_cell.angle_alpha   90.00
_cell.angle_beta   90.00
_cell.angle_gamma   90.00
#
_symmetry.space_group_name_H-M   'P 1'
#
loop_
_entity.id
_entity.type
_entity.pdbx_description
1 polymer ?
#
loop_
_entity_poly.entity_id
_entity_poly.type
_entity_poly.pdbx_seq_one_letter_code
_entity_poly.pdbx_strand_id
1 'polypeptide(L)'
;MKIIYTFILLLSISLSAQAQSYTSYFIGDTADVNPSPSSGICLMGGATEDDSAMKWFLNKANGGDVVVIRVTGSDGYNNYMYSQLGVNINSVETLVIPSVAAANDPYVRKQLRNAEAVWIAGGNQANYINFWNNTSVDTALNDLINVKQGVIGGTSAGMAVQGQAYYSALNNSVTSAATLANPYNSDVTIGYNDFLDNPKMKGIITDTHFDNPDRKGRFVGFIARCVKDYNKHFVGIACDEYTAVCIGSDMLARVYGGHPTYDDNAYFVVPDSCINGGMYPPETCISGQPLTWNHNNQAIRVYAVKGTPNGSNHFDMNTKKTGVGGTWKNWYVNSGNFSEGSIPT
;
A
#
# COMPACT_ATOMS: atom_id res chain seq x y z
N MET A 1 80.77 -18.94 9.46
CA MET A 1 79.71 -18.64 8.41
C MET A 1 78.35 -18.91 9.03
N LYS A 2 77.59 -17.87 9.46
CA LYS A 2 76.27 -18.02 10.08
C LYS A 2 75.25 -17.80 9.00
N ILE A 3 74.44 -18.85 8.72
CA ILE A 3 73.35 -18.80 7.76
C ILE A 3 72.11 -18.26 8.51
N ILE A 4 71.62 -17.09 8.11
CA ILE A 4 70.39 -16.45 8.65
C ILE A 4 69.26 -16.96 7.74
N TYR A 5 68.32 -17.73 8.28
CA TYR A 5 67.09 -18.10 7.63
C TYR A 5 66.06 -16.99 7.87
N THR A 6 65.71 -16.22 6.82
CA THR A 6 64.62 -15.25 6.85
C THR A 6 63.31 -16.00 6.59
N PHE A 7 62.47 -16.13 7.58
CA PHE A 7 61.09 -16.66 7.44
C PHE A 7 60.20 -15.54 6.88
N ILE A 8 59.77 -15.69 5.63
CA ILE A 8 58.73 -14.80 5.04
C ILE A 8 57.37 -15.38 5.43
N LEU A 9 56.67 -14.69 6.35
CA LEU A 9 55.30 -15.00 6.74
C LEU A 9 54.35 -14.45 5.65
N LEU A 10 53.84 -15.30 4.74
CA LEU A 10 52.80 -14.96 3.80
C LEU A 10 51.47 -14.87 4.54
N LEU A 11 51.03 -13.63 4.82
CA LEU A 11 49.69 -13.34 5.33
C LEU A 11 48.68 -13.50 4.18
N SER A 12 48.00 -14.64 4.05
CA SER A 12 46.91 -14.83 3.13
C SER A 12 45.66 -14.09 3.65
N ILE A 13 45.38 -12.91 3.09
CA ILE A 13 44.11 -12.22 3.30
C ILE A 13 43.05 -12.96 2.46
N SER A 14 42.31 -13.82 3.10
CA SER A 14 41.08 -14.40 2.49
C SER A 14 40.03 -13.31 2.42
N LEU A 15 39.88 -12.66 1.26
CA LEU A 15 38.70 -11.89 0.92
C LEU A 15 37.53 -12.87 0.77
N SER A 16 36.72 -13.03 1.80
CA SER A 16 35.42 -13.69 1.65
C SER A 16 34.56 -12.79 0.78
N ALA A 17 34.33 -13.15 -0.49
CA ALA A 17 33.30 -12.55 -1.31
C ALA A 17 31.95 -12.86 -0.63
N GLN A 18 31.36 -11.89 0.03
CA GLN A 18 30.03 -12.02 0.61
C GLN A 18 29.05 -12.07 -0.58
N ALA A 19 28.27 -13.15 -0.69
CA ALA A 19 27.26 -13.25 -1.74
C ALA A 19 26.28 -12.07 -1.60
N GLN A 20 25.96 -11.44 -2.73
CA GLN A 20 25.02 -10.33 -2.77
C GLN A 20 23.65 -10.78 -2.22
N SER A 21 23.14 -10.05 -1.26
CA SER A 21 21.92 -10.40 -0.51
C SER A 21 20.61 -10.00 -1.23
N TYR A 22 20.71 -9.18 -2.28
CA TYR A 22 19.62 -8.65 -3.11
C TYR A 22 19.88 -8.95 -4.58
N THR A 23 18.86 -8.71 -5.43
CA THR A 23 19.04 -8.66 -6.89
C THR A 23 18.59 -7.31 -7.40
N SER A 24 19.37 -6.72 -8.32
CA SER A 24 19.06 -5.45 -8.98
C SER A 24 18.89 -5.66 -10.47
N TYR A 25 17.87 -5.04 -11.03
CA TYR A 25 17.63 -4.90 -12.45
C TYR A 25 17.50 -3.41 -12.77
N PHE A 26 18.35 -2.90 -13.65
CA PHE A 26 18.46 -1.47 -13.92
C PHE A 26 18.23 -1.15 -15.40
N ILE A 27 17.58 -0.02 -15.69
CA ILE A 27 17.44 0.57 -17.01
C ILE A 27 17.44 2.10 -16.89
N GLY A 28 18.07 2.79 -17.85
CA GLY A 28 18.16 4.25 -17.89
C GLY A 28 19.56 4.77 -17.65
N ASP A 29 19.68 6.03 -17.21
CA ASP A 29 20.96 6.64 -16.88
C ASP A 29 21.38 6.27 -15.45
N THR A 30 22.63 5.89 -15.28
CA THR A 30 23.20 5.53 -13.96
C THR A 30 23.64 6.74 -13.14
N ALA A 31 23.68 7.93 -13.77
CA ALA A 31 23.94 9.16 -13.06
C ALA A 31 22.71 9.56 -12.24
N ASP A 32 22.90 9.71 -10.95
CA ASP A 32 21.86 10.17 -10.02
C ASP A 32 21.43 11.59 -10.36
N VAL A 33 20.12 11.79 -10.47
CA VAL A 33 19.52 13.12 -10.64
C VAL A 33 18.67 13.43 -9.41
N ASN A 34 18.55 14.69 -9.07
CA ASN A 34 17.85 15.08 -7.84
C ASN A 34 16.85 16.23 -8.11
N PRO A 35 15.87 16.01 -9.00
CA PRO A 35 14.79 16.97 -9.18
C PRO A 35 13.90 16.99 -7.95
N SER A 36 13.19 18.09 -7.72
CA SER A 36 12.20 18.14 -6.64
C SER A 36 10.95 17.35 -7.03
N PRO A 37 10.67 16.22 -6.40
CA PRO A 37 9.45 15.45 -6.69
C PRO A 37 8.20 16.13 -6.14
N SER A 38 7.05 15.62 -6.48
CA SER A 38 5.75 16.06 -5.92
C SER A 38 5.16 14.98 -5.05
N SER A 39 4.83 15.32 -3.82
CA SER A 39 4.24 14.37 -2.87
C SER A 39 2.96 13.74 -3.38
N GLY A 40 2.82 12.43 -3.18
CA GLY A 40 1.64 11.68 -3.55
C GLY A 40 1.67 10.24 -3.09
N ILE A 41 0.52 9.58 -3.20
CA ILE A 41 0.39 8.15 -2.99
C ILE A 41 -0.49 7.56 -4.11
N CYS A 42 -0.07 6.42 -4.67
CA CYS A 42 -0.83 5.65 -5.67
C CYS A 42 -1.15 4.26 -5.11
N LEU A 43 -2.43 3.98 -4.92
CA LEU A 43 -2.97 2.76 -4.34
C LEU A 43 -3.63 1.95 -5.45
N MET A 44 -3.02 0.86 -5.91
CA MET A 44 -3.51 0.00 -6.99
C MET A 44 -4.11 -1.29 -6.45
N GLY A 45 -5.33 -1.63 -6.86
CA GLY A 45 -6.08 -2.76 -6.32
C GLY A 45 -5.50 -4.14 -6.62
N GLY A 46 -4.77 -4.27 -7.71
CA GLY A 46 -4.17 -5.53 -8.13
C GLY A 46 -4.51 -5.91 -9.57
N ALA A 47 -4.12 -7.09 -9.99
CA ALA A 47 -4.11 -7.57 -11.37
C ALA A 47 -3.17 -6.73 -12.25
N THR A 48 -3.59 -6.19 -13.38
CA THR A 48 -2.78 -5.30 -14.22
C THR A 48 -2.95 -3.85 -13.77
N GLU A 49 -1.88 -3.10 -13.80
CA GLU A 49 -1.88 -1.69 -13.44
C GLU A 49 -2.69 -0.85 -14.45
N ASP A 50 -3.37 0.20 -13.95
CA ASP A 50 -3.96 1.24 -14.80
C ASP A 50 -2.87 2.19 -15.31
N ASP A 51 -2.69 2.29 -16.61
CA ASP A 51 -1.65 3.09 -17.25
C ASP A 51 -1.73 4.58 -16.90
N SER A 52 -2.93 5.12 -16.74
CA SER A 52 -3.13 6.54 -16.43
C SER A 52 -2.74 6.86 -14.99
N ALA A 53 -3.07 5.98 -14.07
CA ALA A 53 -2.62 6.07 -12.68
C ALA A 53 -1.09 5.94 -12.58
N MET A 54 -0.50 5.02 -13.34
CA MET A 54 0.96 4.87 -13.39
C MET A 54 1.65 6.08 -14.01
N LYS A 55 1.11 6.67 -15.06
CA LYS A 55 1.60 7.95 -15.61
C LYS A 55 1.49 9.07 -14.58
N TRP A 56 0.38 9.14 -13.82
CA TRP A 56 0.25 10.11 -12.73
C TRP A 56 1.34 9.91 -11.67
N PHE A 57 1.62 8.66 -11.29
CA PHE A 57 2.69 8.31 -10.34
C PHE A 57 4.07 8.73 -10.86
N LEU A 58 4.43 8.37 -12.10
CA LEU A 58 5.72 8.69 -12.70
C LEU A 58 5.94 10.19 -12.89
N ASN A 59 4.89 10.93 -13.28
CA ASN A 59 4.97 12.39 -13.44
C ASN A 59 5.33 13.10 -12.12
N LYS A 60 5.00 12.50 -10.96
CA LYS A 60 5.38 13.06 -9.66
C LYS A 60 6.87 12.89 -9.31
N ALA A 61 7.56 11.96 -9.97
CA ALA A 61 9.01 11.85 -9.89
C ALA A 61 9.74 13.02 -10.57
N ASN A 62 9.04 13.82 -11.40
CA ASN A 62 9.56 15.02 -12.07
C ASN A 62 10.83 14.77 -12.90
N GLY A 63 10.90 13.63 -13.60
CA GLY A 63 12.06 13.23 -14.38
C GLY A 63 13.17 12.56 -13.57
N GLY A 64 12.92 12.24 -12.32
CA GLY A 64 13.88 11.62 -11.40
C GLY A 64 13.98 10.10 -11.54
N ASP A 65 14.59 9.49 -10.54
CA ASP A 65 14.85 8.06 -10.47
C ASP A 65 13.69 7.32 -9.78
N VAL A 66 13.30 6.19 -10.36
CA VAL A 66 12.22 5.34 -9.87
C VAL A 66 12.77 4.02 -9.36
N VAL A 67 12.46 3.65 -8.13
CA VAL A 67 12.82 2.34 -7.59
C VAL A 67 11.56 1.50 -7.36
N VAL A 68 11.56 0.29 -7.92
CA VAL A 68 10.55 -0.74 -7.66
C VAL A 68 11.11 -1.72 -6.64
N ILE A 69 10.38 -1.98 -5.56
CA ILE A 69 10.77 -2.96 -4.55
C ILE A 69 9.83 -4.15 -4.53
N ARG A 70 10.39 -5.33 -4.33
CA ARG A 70 9.67 -6.59 -4.23
C ARG A 70 10.49 -7.64 -3.47
N VAL A 71 9.83 -8.67 -2.93
CA VAL A 71 10.53 -9.77 -2.25
C VAL A 71 10.93 -10.87 -3.23
N THR A 72 10.14 -11.10 -4.27
CA THR A 72 10.36 -12.11 -5.31
C THR A 72 10.00 -11.58 -6.68
N GLY A 73 10.53 -12.19 -7.75
CA GLY A 73 10.23 -11.83 -9.14
C GLY A 73 11.42 -11.18 -9.85
N SER A 74 11.15 -10.44 -10.91
CA SER A 74 12.16 -9.84 -11.79
C SER A 74 11.77 -8.41 -12.22
N ASP A 75 12.28 -7.97 -13.33
CA ASP A 75 12.28 -6.62 -13.89
C ASP A 75 11.03 -6.22 -14.70
N GLY A 76 9.89 -6.90 -14.48
CA GLY A 76 8.68 -6.67 -15.29
C GLY A 76 8.22 -5.20 -15.35
N TYR A 77 8.55 -4.39 -14.35
CA TYR A 77 8.23 -2.97 -14.32
C TYR A 77 9.22 -2.07 -15.10
N ASN A 78 10.46 -2.52 -15.35
CA ASN A 78 11.50 -1.64 -15.85
C ASN A 78 11.15 -1.05 -17.22
N ASN A 79 10.94 -1.87 -18.25
CA ASN A 79 10.55 -1.38 -19.56
C ASN A 79 9.16 -0.74 -19.57
N TYR A 80 8.23 -1.24 -18.77
CA TYR A 80 6.89 -0.68 -18.65
C TYR A 80 6.93 0.78 -18.20
N MET A 81 7.63 1.08 -17.10
CA MET A 81 7.73 2.43 -16.55
C MET A 81 8.66 3.31 -17.38
N TYR A 82 9.83 2.78 -17.81
CA TYR A 82 10.86 3.57 -18.46
C TYR A 82 10.50 4.00 -19.88
N SER A 83 9.86 3.12 -20.67
CA SER A 83 9.62 3.38 -22.10
C SER A 83 8.17 3.27 -22.54
N GLN A 84 7.41 2.27 -22.06
CA GLN A 84 6.07 1.99 -22.63
C GLN A 84 5.03 3.02 -22.22
N LEU A 85 5.13 3.56 -21.02
CA LEU A 85 4.19 4.59 -20.53
C LEU A 85 4.44 5.98 -21.12
N GLY A 86 5.61 6.24 -21.72
CA GLY A 86 5.91 7.50 -22.39
C GLY A 86 6.05 8.70 -21.45
N VAL A 87 6.36 8.47 -20.17
CA VAL A 87 6.71 9.52 -19.20
C VAL A 87 8.22 9.61 -19.12
N ASN A 88 8.76 10.83 -19.19
CA ASN A 88 10.21 11.02 -19.10
C ASN A 88 10.67 10.89 -17.65
N ILE A 89 11.50 9.89 -17.39
CA ILE A 89 12.18 9.62 -16.10
C ILE A 89 13.64 9.28 -16.37
N ASN A 90 14.52 9.48 -15.39
CA ASN A 90 15.95 9.25 -15.53
C ASN A 90 16.29 7.75 -15.59
N SER A 91 15.78 7.00 -14.64
CA SER A 91 16.02 5.56 -14.54
C SER A 91 14.87 4.81 -13.87
N VAL A 92 14.85 3.49 -14.05
CA VAL A 92 14.05 2.56 -13.27
C VAL A 92 14.95 1.44 -12.76
N GLU A 93 14.93 1.20 -11.46
CA GLU A 93 15.62 0.06 -10.87
C GLU A 93 14.63 -0.83 -10.09
N THR A 94 14.55 -2.11 -10.45
CA THR A 94 13.84 -3.10 -9.63
C THR A 94 14.80 -3.77 -8.66
N LEU A 95 14.54 -3.64 -7.37
CA LEU A 95 15.27 -4.28 -6.30
C LEU A 95 14.47 -5.45 -5.73
N VAL A 96 15.00 -6.67 -5.84
CA VAL A 96 14.47 -7.86 -5.17
C VAL A 96 15.14 -7.97 -3.81
N ILE A 97 14.37 -7.82 -2.73
CA ILE A 97 14.84 -7.68 -1.33
C ILE A 97 14.22 -8.80 -0.48
N PRO A 98 14.78 -10.03 -0.50
CA PRO A 98 14.14 -11.23 0.01
C PRO A 98 14.42 -11.52 1.50
N SER A 99 15.06 -10.62 2.23
CA SER A 99 15.44 -10.85 3.63
C SER A 99 15.75 -9.54 4.37
N VAL A 100 15.81 -9.60 5.70
CA VAL A 100 16.29 -8.51 6.57
C VAL A 100 17.72 -8.09 6.23
N ALA A 101 18.59 -9.05 5.87
CA ALA A 101 19.96 -8.75 5.45
C ALA A 101 19.99 -7.91 4.16
N ALA A 102 19.16 -8.29 3.17
CA ALA A 102 19.01 -7.53 1.93
C ALA A 102 18.40 -6.13 2.20
N ALA A 103 17.42 -6.04 3.09
CA ALA A 103 16.78 -4.77 3.45
C ALA A 103 17.72 -3.79 4.17
N ASN A 104 18.81 -4.29 4.76
CA ASN A 104 19.83 -3.48 5.40
C ASN A 104 21.11 -3.29 4.55
N ASP A 105 21.10 -3.80 3.31
CA ASP A 105 22.23 -3.66 2.41
C ASP A 105 22.50 -2.19 2.08
N PRO A 106 23.76 -1.71 2.15
CA PRO A 106 24.11 -0.32 1.86
C PRO A 106 23.72 0.14 0.44
N TYR A 107 23.76 -0.74 -0.55
CA TYR A 107 23.36 -0.44 -1.92
C TYR A 107 21.85 -0.20 -1.99
N VAL A 108 21.04 -1.12 -1.46
CA VAL A 108 19.58 -1.01 -1.40
C VAL A 108 19.16 0.31 -0.72
N ARG A 109 19.75 0.60 0.42
CA ARG A 109 19.51 1.86 1.13
C ARG A 109 19.88 3.09 0.30
N LYS A 110 21.02 3.06 -0.41
CA LYS A 110 21.45 4.17 -1.28
C LYS A 110 20.44 4.43 -2.39
N GLN A 111 20.03 3.39 -3.10
CA GLN A 111 19.10 3.52 -4.23
C GLN A 111 17.74 4.06 -3.78
N LEU A 112 17.20 3.57 -2.67
CA LEU A 112 15.95 4.07 -2.11
C LEU A 112 16.03 5.53 -1.63
N ARG A 113 17.17 5.96 -1.09
CA ARG A 113 17.37 7.36 -0.67
C ARG A 113 17.50 8.31 -1.84
N ASN A 114 18.07 7.85 -2.93
CA ASN A 114 18.24 8.64 -4.14
C ASN A 114 16.92 8.78 -4.92
N ALA A 115 16.05 7.79 -4.88
CA ALA A 115 14.81 7.75 -5.63
C ALA A 115 13.85 8.93 -5.35
N GLU A 116 13.20 9.45 -6.39
CA GLU A 116 12.09 10.41 -6.33
C GLU A 116 10.75 9.73 -6.22
N ALA A 117 10.67 8.47 -6.67
CA ALA A 117 9.47 7.65 -6.61
C ALA A 117 9.81 6.21 -6.23
N VAL A 118 8.99 5.61 -5.35
CA VAL A 118 9.12 4.18 -5.01
C VAL A 118 7.79 3.47 -5.24
N TRP A 119 7.87 2.35 -5.99
CA TRP A 119 6.75 1.46 -6.24
C TRP A 119 6.92 0.14 -5.50
N ILE A 120 5.94 -0.23 -4.68
CA ILE A 120 5.90 -1.52 -3.99
C ILE A 120 5.08 -2.49 -4.85
N ALA A 121 5.75 -3.45 -5.48
CA ALA A 121 5.09 -4.42 -6.33
C ALA A 121 4.14 -5.35 -5.56
N GLY A 122 3.31 -6.09 -6.27
CA GLY A 122 2.48 -7.15 -5.69
C GLY A 122 3.29 -8.34 -5.18
N GLY A 123 2.67 -9.15 -4.31
CA GLY A 123 3.31 -10.34 -3.72
C GLY A 123 2.61 -10.80 -2.44
N ASN A 124 3.40 -11.17 -1.45
CA ASN A 124 2.91 -11.52 -0.12
C ASN A 124 3.28 -10.42 0.89
N GLN A 125 2.30 -9.66 1.36
CA GLN A 125 2.52 -8.55 2.30
C GLN A 125 3.14 -8.99 3.64
N ALA A 126 2.92 -10.23 4.08
CA ALA A 126 3.57 -10.75 5.28
C ALA A 126 5.09 -10.74 5.15
N ASN A 127 5.62 -11.03 3.95
CA ASN A 127 7.06 -10.97 3.70
C ASN A 127 7.57 -9.53 3.74
N TYR A 128 6.79 -8.54 3.28
CA TYR A 128 7.18 -7.13 3.35
C TYR A 128 7.35 -6.69 4.80
N ILE A 129 6.40 -7.04 5.65
CA ILE A 129 6.48 -6.72 7.08
C ILE A 129 7.63 -7.50 7.76
N ASN A 130 7.76 -8.80 7.50
CA ASN A 130 8.80 -9.62 8.13
C ASN A 130 10.23 -9.22 7.71
N PHE A 131 10.43 -8.73 6.49
CA PHE A 131 11.76 -8.48 5.96
C PHE A 131 12.14 -6.98 5.92
N TRP A 132 11.18 -6.08 5.81
CA TRP A 132 11.45 -4.65 5.61
C TRP A 132 11.16 -3.78 6.82
N ASN A 133 10.20 -4.15 7.67
CA ASN A 133 9.86 -3.38 8.86
C ASN A 133 11.06 -3.30 9.83
N ASN A 134 11.30 -2.12 10.42
CA ASN A 134 12.44 -1.82 11.29
C ASN A 134 13.82 -2.03 10.62
N THR A 135 13.94 -1.79 9.32
CA THR A 135 15.18 -1.90 8.54
C THR A 135 15.53 -0.58 7.84
N SER A 136 16.65 -0.61 7.08
CA SER A 136 17.03 0.53 6.23
C SER A 136 16.03 0.81 5.10
N VAL A 137 15.29 -0.21 4.62
CA VAL A 137 14.19 -0.02 3.66
C VAL A 137 13.09 0.81 4.28
N ASP A 138 12.59 0.42 5.46
CA ASP A 138 11.57 1.15 6.20
C ASP A 138 11.98 2.62 6.42
N THR A 139 13.17 2.83 6.94
CA THR A 139 13.71 4.19 7.14
C THR A 139 13.73 4.99 5.83
N ALA A 140 14.21 4.40 4.73
CA ALA A 140 14.31 5.09 3.45
C ALA A 140 12.94 5.42 2.83
N LEU A 141 11.94 4.53 2.98
CA LEU A 141 10.56 4.80 2.55
C LEU A 141 9.94 5.96 3.34
N ASN A 142 10.15 5.99 4.65
CA ASN A 142 9.67 7.09 5.50
C ASN A 142 10.43 8.40 5.22
N ASP A 143 11.72 8.36 4.90
CA ASP A 143 12.49 9.53 4.44
C ASP A 143 11.95 10.07 3.09
N LEU A 144 11.65 9.17 2.13
CA LEU A 144 11.02 9.56 0.85
C LEU A 144 9.71 10.31 1.09
N ILE A 145 8.83 9.77 1.94
CA ILE A 145 7.50 10.34 2.22
C ILE A 145 7.60 11.67 2.97
N ASN A 146 8.39 11.72 4.04
CA ASN A 146 8.34 12.81 5.02
C ASN A 146 9.42 13.87 4.84
N VAL A 147 10.58 13.51 4.29
CA VAL A 147 11.71 14.43 4.10
C VAL A 147 11.80 14.87 2.65
N LYS A 148 11.91 13.94 1.71
CA LYS A 148 12.06 14.24 0.28
C LYS A 148 10.75 14.73 -0.34
N GLN A 149 9.60 14.40 0.28
CA GLN A 149 8.25 14.69 -0.24
C GLN A 149 8.02 14.06 -1.62
N GLY A 150 8.57 12.86 -1.80
CA GLY A 150 8.42 12.07 -3.01
C GLY A 150 7.09 11.34 -3.10
N VAL A 151 6.92 10.56 -4.16
CA VAL A 151 5.73 9.75 -4.37
C VAL A 151 5.99 8.29 -4.03
N ILE A 152 5.08 7.69 -3.30
CA ILE A 152 5.06 6.25 -3.04
C ILE A 152 3.82 5.64 -3.69
N GLY A 153 3.93 4.42 -4.16
CA GLY A 153 2.78 3.67 -4.69
C GLY A 153 2.96 2.18 -4.52
N GLY A 154 1.92 1.43 -4.83
CA GLY A 154 2.01 -0.03 -4.85
C GLY A 154 0.70 -0.70 -5.23
N THR A 155 0.82 -1.94 -5.69
CA THR A 155 -0.27 -2.77 -6.16
C THR A 155 -0.49 -3.97 -5.25
N SER A 156 -1.75 -4.41 -5.07
CA SER A 156 -2.07 -5.63 -4.32
C SER A 156 -1.43 -5.61 -2.91
N ALA A 157 -0.53 -6.53 -2.60
CA ALA A 157 0.22 -6.53 -1.34
C ALA A 157 0.96 -5.20 -1.07
N GLY A 158 1.47 -4.54 -2.12
CA GLY A 158 2.11 -3.23 -2.02
C GLY A 158 1.15 -2.10 -1.67
N MET A 159 -0.12 -2.17 -2.08
CA MET A 159 -1.18 -1.28 -1.59
C MET A 159 -1.58 -1.63 -0.16
N ALA A 160 -1.70 -2.92 0.15
CA ALA A 160 -2.20 -3.39 1.44
C ALA A 160 -1.40 -2.88 2.64
N VAL A 161 -0.10 -2.60 2.48
CA VAL A 161 0.80 -2.15 3.55
C VAL A 161 0.94 -0.63 3.66
N GLN A 162 0.21 0.16 2.88
CA GLN A 162 0.40 1.62 2.85
C GLN A 162 -0.50 2.40 3.81
N GLY A 163 -1.48 1.78 4.44
CA GLY A 163 -2.31 2.40 5.47
C GLY A 163 -1.58 2.62 6.80
N GLN A 164 -2.04 3.55 7.63
CA GLN A 164 -1.58 3.63 9.01
C GLN A 164 -1.90 2.34 9.79
N ALA A 165 -3.07 1.75 9.54
CA ALA A 165 -3.34 0.36 9.86
C ALA A 165 -3.34 -0.46 8.58
N TYR A 166 -2.93 -1.71 8.65
CA TYR A 166 -2.85 -2.59 7.49
C TYR A 166 -3.11 -4.05 7.86
N TYR A 167 -3.74 -4.77 6.93
CA TYR A 167 -3.87 -6.21 7.05
C TYR A 167 -2.56 -6.88 6.63
N SER A 168 -1.83 -7.43 7.60
CA SER A 168 -0.49 -7.97 7.38
C SER A 168 -0.46 -9.38 6.81
N ALA A 169 -1.55 -10.14 6.94
CA ALA A 169 -1.64 -11.57 6.54
C ALA A 169 -0.48 -12.44 7.09
N LEU A 170 0.05 -12.12 8.28
CA LEU A 170 1.20 -12.81 8.85
C LEU A 170 0.97 -14.31 9.09
N ASN A 171 -0.27 -14.71 9.37
CA ASN A 171 -0.60 -16.11 9.54
C ASN A 171 -1.07 -16.74 8.22
N ASN A 172 -2.20 -16.27 7.68
CA ASN A 172 -2.76 -16.69 6.40
C ASN A 172 -3.66 -15.60 5.81
N SER A 173 -4.16 -15.85 4.58
CA SER A 173 -5.25 -15.04 4.04
C SER A 173 -6.56 -15.37 4.75
N VAL A 174 -7.41 -14.35 4.97
CA VAL A 174 -8.72 -14.52 5.61
C VAL A 174 -9.86 -14.17 4.66
N THR A 175 -10.96 -14.93 4.73
CA THR A 175 -12.18 -14.68 3.96
C THR A 175 -13.13 -13.73 4.69
N SER A 176 -14.09 -13.13 3.95
CA SER A 176 -15.18 -12.34 4.54
C SER A 176 -15.97 -13.14 5.57
N ALA A 177 -16.36 -14.37 5.26
CA ALA A 177 -17.13 -15.22 6.16
C ALA A 177 -16.38 -15.51 7.49
N ALA A 178 -15.08 -15.85 7.41
CA ALA A 178 -14.27 -16.12 8.60
C ALA A 178 -14.10 -14.88 9.49
N THR A 179 -13.85 -13.72 8.87
CA THR A 179 -13.70 -12.45 9.60
C THR A 179 -14.99 -12.01 10.26
N LEU A 180 -16.12 -12.15 9.57
CA LEU A 180 -17.43 -11.79 10.11
C LEU A 180 -17.91 -12.74 11.21
N ALA A 181 -17.58 -14.02 11.11
CA ALA A 181 -17.90 -15.00 12.17
C ALA A 181 -17.05 -14.78 13.43
N ASN A 182 -15.84 -14.28 13.29
CA ASN A 182 -14.95 -13.93 14.39
C ASN A 182 -13.94 -12.85 13.97
N PRO A 183 -14.14 -11.57 14.28
CA PRO A 183 -13.18 -10.50 13.94
C PRO A 183 -11.78 -10.70 14.55
N TYR A 184 -11.69 -11.53 15.61
CA TYR A 184 -10.42 -11.93 16.25
C TYR A 184 -9.95 -13.33 15.81
N ASN A 185 -10.39 -13.79 14.62
CA ASN A 185 -9.80 -14.97 14.00
C ASN A 185 -8.27 -14.79 13.88
N SER A 186 -7.50 -15.86 14.13
CA SER A 186 -6.02 -15.81 14.11
C SER A 186 -5.43 -15.29 12.80
N ASP A 187 -6.15 -15.46 11.69
CA ASP A 187 -5.72 -14.97 10.38
C ASP A 187 -6.03 -13.47 10.16
N VAL A 188 -6.79 -12.82 11.04
CA VAL A 188 -7.03 -11.36 11.03
C VAL A 188 -5.89 -10.67 11.77
N THR A 189 -4.76 -10.52 11.11
CA THR A 189 -3.56 -9.87 11.67
C THR A 189 -3.48 -8.43 11.18
N ILE A 190 -3.65 -7.47 12.09
CA ILE A 190 -3.64 -6.02 11.80
C ILE A 190 -2.39 -5.41 12.41
N GLY A 191 -1.52 -4.82 11.54
CA GLY A 191 -0.45 -3.93 11.96
C GLY A 191 -0.95 -2.49 12.10
N TYR A 192 -0.32 -1.71 12.97
CA TYR A 192 -0.72 -0.34 13.22
C TYR A 192 0.45 0.55 13.59
N ASN A 193 0.68 1.59 12.81
CA ASN A 193 1.64 2.66 13.08
C ASN A 193 3.08 2.17 13.35
N ASP A 194 3.48 1.11 12.69
CA ASP A 194 4.75 0.43 12.91
C ASP A 194 5.54 0.16 11.62
N PHE A 195 5.05 0.60 10.45
CA PHE A 195 5.74 0.48 9.18
C PHE A 195 5.81 1.84 8.45
N LEU A 196 4.85 2.20 7.62
CA LEU A 196 4.85 3.49 6.91
C LEU A 196 4.13 4.59 7.70
N ASP A 197 4.81 5.70 7.98
CA ASP A 197 4.22 6.92 8.55
C ASP A 197 3.93 7.94 7.44
N ASN A 198 2.85 7.71 6.70
CA ASN A 198 2.40 8.63 5.65
C ASN A 198 1.29 9.55 6.18
N PRO A 199 1.51 10.88 6.25
CA PRO A 199 0.51 11.83 6.74
C PRO A 199 -0.83 11.77 6.00
N LYS A 200 -0.83 11.41 4.70
CA LYS A 200 -2.05 11.24 3.89
C LYS A 200 -2.86 10.00 4.28
N MET A 201 -2.23 9.04 4.95
CA MET A 201 -2.82 7.76 5.33
C MET A 201 -3.15 7.65 6.83
N LYS A 202 -3.09 8.75 7.58
CA LYS A 202 -3.47 8.75 9.01
C LYS A 202 -4.95 8.42 9.19
N GLY A 203 -5.22 7.42 10.03
CA GLY A 203 -6.56 6.88 10.26
C GLY A 203 -7.11 6.10 9.05
N ILE A 204 -6.25 5.60 8.18
CA ILE A 204 -6.65 4.83 6.99
C ILE A 204 -6.17 3.39 7.12
N ILE A 205 -7.03 2.47 6.67
CA ILE A 205 -6.69 1.08 6.35
C ILE A 205 -7.07 0.80 4.90
N THR A 206 -6.32 -0.06 4.20
CA THR A 206 -6.57 -0.39 2.79
C THR A 206 -6.93 -1.86 2.61
N ASP A 207 -7.68 -2.18 1.53
CA ASP A 207 -7.85 -3.54 1.03
C ASP A 207 -7.81 -3.55 -0.51
N THR A 208 -7.50 -4.69 -1.10
CA THR A 208 -7.13 -4.88 -2.50
C THR A 208 -7.87 -6.06 -3.11
N HIS A 209 -7.87 -6.22 -4.45
CA HIS A 209 -8.64 -7.27 -5.15
C HIS A 209 -10.07 -7.35 -4.60
N PHE A 210 -10.72 -6.21 -4.49
CA PHE A 210 -11.88 -6.07 -3.62
C PHE A 210 -13.12 -6.78 -4.15
N ASP A 211 -13.19 -6.98 -5.45
CA ASP A 211 -14.22 -7.68 -6.20
C ASP A 211 -13.92 -9.18 -6.42
N ASN A 212 -12.66 -9.62 -6.27
CA ASN A 212 -12.24 -10.97 -6.67
C ASN A 212 -11.37 -11.69 -5.60
N PRO A 213 -11.97 -12.50 -4.70
CA PRO A 213 -13.41 -12.63 -4.41
C PRO A 213 -13.96 -11.41 -3.66
N ASP A 214 -15.27 -11.36 -3.42
CA ASP A 214 -15.89 -10.28 -2.63
C ASP A 214 -15.26 -10.18 -1.24
N ARG A 215 -14.61 -9.04 -0.95
CA ARG A 215 -13.88 -8.76 0.29
C ARG A 215 -14.57 -7.76 1.21
N LYS A 216 -15.78 -7.30 0.86
CA LYS A 216 -16.52 -6.30 1.65
C LYS A 216 -16.65 -6.70 3.12
N GLY A 217 -17.04 -7.94 3.39
CA GLY A 217 -17.22 -8.43 4.75
C GLY A 217 -15.93 -8.44 5.57
N ARG A 218 -14.80 -8.92 5.01
CA ARG A 218 -13.53 -8.92 5.74
C ARG A 218 -13.06 -7.50 6.02
N PHE A 219 -13.24 -6.59 5.07
CA PHE A 219 -12.80 -5.21 5.23
C PHE A 219 -13.58 -4.47 6.31
N VAL A 220 -14.90 -4.70 6.41
CA VAL A 220 -15.71 -4.21 7.53
C VAL A 220 -15.17 -4.76 8.86
N GLY A 221 -14.82 -6.04 8.91
CA GLY A 221 -14.20 -6.64 10.10
C GLY A 221 -12.85 -6.03 10.45
N PHE A 222 -12.00 -5.71 9.46
CA PHE A 222 -10.72 -5.03 9.70
C PHE A 222 -10.93 -3.63 10.28
N ILE A 223 -11.85 -2.84 9.71
CA ILE A 223 -12.17 -1.51 10.22
C ILE A 223 -12.77 -1.60 11.63
N ALA A 224 -13.67 -2.59 11.88
CA ALA A 224 -14.23 -2.83 13.21
C ALA A 224 -13.14 -3.10 14.26
N ARG A 225 -12.14 -3.92 13.91
CA ARG A 225 -10.96 -4.18 14.74
C ARG A 225 -10.17 -2.90 15.00
N CYS A 226 -9.89 -2.12 13.95
CA CYS A 226 -9.15 -0.85 14.11
C CYS A 226 -9.89 0.12 15.05
N VAL A 227 -11.20 0.30 14.87
CA VAL A 227 -12.01 1.16 15.73
C VAL A 227 -12.02 0.66 17.17
N LYS A 228 -12.18 -0.65 17.36
CA LYS A 228 -12.27 -1.26 18.69
C LYS A 228 -10.94 -1.26 19.43
N ASP A 229 -9.88 -1.71 18.77
CA ASP A 229 -8.58 -1.96 19.41
C ASP A 229 -7.82 -0.67 19.69
N TYR A 230 -7.94 0.33 18.81
CA TYR A 230 -7.20 1.59 18.92
C TYR A 230 -8.05 2.75 19.45
N ASN A 231 -9.36 2.57 19.60
CA ASN A 231 -10.31 3.60 20.04
C ASN A 231 -10.17 4.90 19.21
N LYS A 232 -10.07 4.76 17.89
CA LYS A 232 -9.87 5.86 16.94
C LYS A 232 -10.78 5.72 15.72
N HIS A 233 -11.02 6.84 15.04
CA HIS A 233 -11.69 6.82 13.74
C HIS A 233 -10.78 6.23 12.68
N PHE A 234 -11.29 5.27 11.94
CA PHE A 234 -10.63 4.71 10.76
C PHE A 234 -11.54 4.81 9.55
N VAL A 235 -10.96 5.18 8.41
CA VAL A 235 -11.59 5.14 7.10
C VAL A 235 -10.92 4.06 6.29
N GLY A 236 -11.71 3.29 5.56
CA GLY A 236 -11.22 2.29 4.63
C GLY A 236 -11.07 2.86 3.22
N ILE A 237 -10.00 2.48 2.52
CA ILE A 237 -9.87 2.65 1.07
C ILE A 237 -9.66 1.26 0.46
N ALA A 238 -10.58 0.85 -0.41
CA ALA A 238 -10.47 -0.43 -1.11
C ALA A 238 -10.58 -0.23 -2.62
N CYS A 239 -9.83 -1.02 -3.39
CA CYS A 239 -9.86 -0.97 -4.84
C CYS A 239 -10.16 -2.35 -5.42
N ASP A 240 -11.06 -2.41 -6.40
CA ASP A 240 -11.24 -3.55 -7.27
C ASP A 240 -9.95 -3.80 -8.08
N GLU A 241 -9.82 -4.98 -8.69
CA GLU A 241 -8.75 -5.22 -9.67
C GLU A 241 -8.82 -4.15 -10.78
N TYR A 242 -7.69 -3.83 -11.41
CA TYR A 242 -7.54 -2.82 -12.49
C TYR A 242 -7.89 -1.38 -12.08
N THR A 243 -8.14 -1.13 -10.79
CA THR A 243 -8.55 0.18 -10.27
C THR A 243 -7.47 0.77 -9.39
N ALA A 244 -7.25 2.08 -9.50
CA ALA A 244 -6.31 2.81 -8.66
C ALA A 244 -6.92 4.04 -8.00
N VAL A 245 -6.44 4.35 -6.80
CA VAL A 245 -6.70 5.60 -6.09
C VAL A 245 -5.40 6.39 -5.97
N CYS A 246 -5.36 7.58 -6.56
CA CYS A 246 -4.22 8.50 -6.51
C CYS A 246 -4.55 9.73 -5.65
N ILE A 247 -3.76 9.99 -4.60
CA ILE A 247 -3.96 11.10 -3.67
C ILE A 247 -2.75 12.02 -3.74
N GLY A 248 -2.97 13.26 -4.19
CA GLY A 248 -1.95 14.31 -4.23
C GLY A 248 -1.91 15.17 -2.97
N SER A 249 -1.23 16.32 -3.07
CA SER A 249 -1.17 17.32 -1.99
C SER A 249 -2.51 18.00 -1.72
N ASP A 250 -3.42 18.01 -2.70
CA ASP A 250 -4.78 18.54 -2.58
C ASP A 250 -5.72 17.62 -1.78
N MET A 251 -5.28 16.42 -1.44
CA MET A 251 -6.05 15.40 -0.71
C MET A 251 -7.33 14.96 -1.44
N LEU A 252 -7.41 15.14 -2.76
CA LEU A 252 -8.45 14.53 -3.58
C LEU A 252 -7.99 13.13 -4.00
N ALA A 253 -8.74 12.12 -3.59
CA ALA A 253 -8.51 10.73 -3.93
C ALA A 253 -9.14 10.44 -5.31
N ARG A 254 -8.36 10.64 -6.38
CA ARG A 254 -8.79 10.43 -7.77
C ARG A 254 -8.80 8.95 -8.10
N VAL A 255 -9.89 8.49 -8.71
CA VAL A 255 -10.08 7.08 -9.04
C VAL A 255 -9.88 6.85 -10.53
N TYR A 256 -8.86 6.05 -10.83
CA TYR A 256 -8.51 5.64 -12.19
C TYR A 256 -9.00 4.21 -12.47
N GLY A 257 -9.41 3.95 -13.72
CA GLY A 257 -9.92 2.67 -14.18
C GLY A 257 -10.63 2.80 -15.51
N GLY A 258 -11.19 1.72 -16.01
CA GLY A 258 -11.73 1.61 -17.37
C GLY A 258 -13.21 1.96 -17.55
N HIS A 259 -13.87 2.58 -16.57
CA HIS A 259 -15.28 2.98 -16.71
C HIS A 259 -15.47 4.02 -17.84
N PRO A 260 -16.47 3.92 -18.72
CA PRO A 260 -17.66 3.03 -18.65
C PRO A 260 -17.49 1.63 -19.27
N THR A 261 -16.33 1.30 -19.82
CA THR A 261 -16.13 0.01 -20.50
C THR A 261 -16.09 -1.15 -19.50
N TYR A 262 -15.51 -0.90 -18.32
CA TYR A 262 -15.38 -1.88 -17.23
C TYR A 262 -16.03 -1.33 -15.95
N ASP A 263 -16.39 -2.23 -15.04
CA ASP A 263 -17.02 -1.88 -13.74
C ASP A 263 -15.95 -1.76 -12.62
N ASP A 264 -14.93 -0.96 -12.87
CA ASP A 264 -13.83 -0.73 -11.95
C ASP A 264 -14.25 0.25 -10.86
N ASN A 265 -14.13 -0.14 -9.60
CA ASN A 265 -14.57 0.68 -8.47
C ASN A 265 -13.48 0.86 -7.41
N ALA A 266 -13.50 2.02 -6.77
CA ALA A 266 -12.92 2.22 -5.45
C ALA A 266 -14.02 2.51 -4.41
N TYR A 267 -13.74 2.12 -3.18
CA TYR A 267 -14.67 2.26 -2.06
C TYR A 267 -14.02 3.04 -0.93
N PHE A 268 -14.66 4.13 -0.53
CA PHE A 268 -14.29 4.91 0.65
C PHE A 268 -15.27 4.57 1.77
N VAL A 269 -14.79 3.76 2.72
CA VAL A 269 -15.60 3.16 3.78
C VAL A 269 -15.47 4.02 5.03
N VAL A 270 -16.52 4.77 5.35
CA VAL A 270 -16.53 5.77 6.41
C VAL A 270 -17.53 5.34 7.48
N PRO A 271 -17.09 4.86 8.66
CA PRO A 271 -18.00 4.64 9.78
C PRO A 271 -18.82 5.90 10.07
N ASP A 272 -20.11 5.76 10.31
CA ASP A 272 -21.05 6.90 10.42
C ASP A 272 -20.62 7.94 11.46
N SER A 273 -19.92 7.52 12.49
CA SER A 273 -19.29 8.39 13.48
C SER A 273 -18.41 9.48 12.89
N CYS A 274 -17.68 9.19 11.80
CA CYS A 274 -16.83 10.19 11.12
C CYS A 274 -17.64 11.28 10.44
N ILE A 275 -18.90 11.00 10.11
CA ILE A 275 -19.80 11.95 9.45
C ILE A 275 -20.54 12.79 10.47
N ASN A 276 -21.00 12.18 11.56
CA ASN A 276 -21.83 12.83 12.58
C ASN A 276 -21.05 13.36 13.80
N GLY A 277 -19.72 13.19 13.79
CA GLY A 277 -18.84 13.74 14.85
C GLY A 277 -18.78 12.91 16.13
N GLY A 278 -19.38 11.73 16.18
CA GLY A 278 -19.28 10.78 17.29
C GLY A 278 -18.62 9.46 16.87
N MET A 279 -18.06 8.71 17.79
CA MET A 279 -17.59 7.34 17.53
C MET A 279 -18.75 6.36 17.77
N TYR A 280 -19.10 5.60 16.74
CA TYR A 280 -20.05 4.49 16.86
C TYR A 280 -19.26 3.18 16.70
N PRO A 281 -18.66 2.65 17.78
CA PRO A 281 -17.99 1.36 17.69
C PRO A 281 -19.02 0.26 17.36
N PRO A 282 -18.57 -0.88 16.80
CA PRO A 282 -19.47 -2.00 16.61
C PRO A 282 -20.11 -2.42 17.93
N GLU A 283 -21.39 -2.83 17.89
CA GLU A 283 -22.13 -3.32 19.05
C GLU A 283 -21.49 -4.60 19.61
N THR A 284 -20.98 -5.47 18.72
CA THR A 284 -20.25 -6.68 19.10
C THR A 284 -19.02 -6.82 18.20
N CYS A 285 -17.83 -6.66 18.77
CA CYS A 285 -16.54 -6.99 18.17
C CYS A 285 -15.69 -7.63 19.27
N ILE A 286 -15.88 -8.94 19.50
CA ILE A 286 -15.33 -9.71 20.62
C ILE A 286 -14.82 -11.04 20.08
N SER A 287 -13.70 -11.53 20.62
CA SER A 287 -13.10 -12.80 20.21
C SER A 287 -14.08 -13.96 20.36
N GLY A 288 -14.17 -14.78 19.33
CA GLY A 288 -15.02 -15.97 19.28
C GLY A 288 -16.52 -15.68 19.08
N GLN A 289 -16.89 -14.43 18.78
CA GLN A 289 -18.28 -14.06 18.50
C GLN A 289 -18.45 -13.44 17.12
N PRO A 290 -19.59 -13.64 16.46
CA PRO A 290 -19.90 -12.97 15.21
C PRO A 290 -19.95 -11.44 15.36
N LEU A 291 -19.41 -10.73 14.38
CA LEU A 291 -19.48 -9.27 14.33
C LEU A 291 -20.93 -8.79 14.26
N THR A 292 -21.25 -7.79 15.09
CA THR A 292 -22.45 -6.96 14.90
C THR A 292 -22.03 -5.50 14.85
N TRP A 293 -22.33 -4.86 13.74
CA TRP A 293 -22.12 -3.44 13.52
C TRP A 293 -23.26 -2.92 12.64
N ASN A 294 -24.37 -2.61 13.26
CA ASN A 294 -25.63 -2.39 12.57
C ASN A 294 -26.15 -0.95 12.71
N HIS A 295 -26.28 -0.42 13.93
CA HIS A 295 -26.78 0.93 14.19
C HIS A 295 -28.01 1.27 13.34
N ASN A 296 -29.06 0.40 13.39
CA ASN A 296 -30.27 0.52 12.58
C ASN A 296 -30.00 0.55 11.06
N ASN A 297 -29.12 -0.34 10.59
CA ASN A 297 -28.69 -0.47 9.19
C ASN A 297 -27.91 0.74 8.64
N GLN A 298 -27.32 1.55 9.52
CA GLN A 298 -26.61 2.78 9.17
C GLN A 298 -25.21 2.87 9.81
N ALA A 299 -24.61 1.73 10.15
CA ALA A 299 -23.32 1.70 10.86
C ALA A 299 -22.17 2.31 10.05
N ILE A 300 -22.14 2.08 8.74
CA ILE A 300 -21.01 2.45 7.88
C ILE A 300 -21.55 3.07 6.59
N ARG A 301 -21.12 4.28 6.30
CA ARG A 301 -21.35 4.90 4.99
C ARG A 301 -20.21 4.57 4.05
N VAL A 302 -20.55 4.28 2.82
CA VAL A 302 -19.58 3.92 1.79
C VAL A 302 -19.83 4.76 0.55
N TYR A 303 -18.82 5.50 0.11
CA TYR A 303 -18.84 6.17 -1.17
C TYR A 303 -18.17 5.27 -2.21
N ALA A 304 -18.96 4.67 -3.07
CA ALA A 304 -18.48 3.83 -4.17
C ALA A 304 -18.28 4.70 -5.41
N VAL A 305 -17.08 4.68 -5.99
CA VAL A 305 -16.66 5.58 -7.07
C VAL A 305 -16.16 4.75 -8.26
N LYS A 306 -16.66 5.02 -9.46
CA LYS A 306 -16.15 4.41 -10.69
C LYS A 306 -14.80 4.99 -11.07
N GLY A 307 -13.85 4.12 -11.39
CA GLY A 307 -12.54 4.50 -11.93
C GLY A 307 -12.66 4.95 -13.38
N THR A 308 -12.20 6.17 -13.68
CA THR A 308 -12.23 6.74 -15.03
C THR A 308 -10.83 6.85 -15.62
N PRO A 309 -10.66 6.78 -16.97
CA PRO A 309 -9.34 6.85 -17.60
C PRO A 309 -8.54 8.12 -17.29
N ASN A 310 -9.21 9.20 -16.89
CA ASN A 310 -8.57 10.48 -16.58
C ASN A 310 -8.61 10.86 -15.09
N GLY A 311 -9.09 9.98 -14.21
CA GLY A 311 -9.21 10.23 -12.78
C GLY A 311 -10.14 11.40 -12.43
N SER A 312 -11.16 11.68 -13.28
CA SER A 312 -12.12 12.78 -13.03
C SER A 312 -13.00 12.54 -11.81
N ASN A 313 -13.32 11.27 -11.55
CA ASN A 313 -14.06 10.88 -10.36
C ASN A 313 -13.13 10.84 -9.16
N HIS A 314 -13.61 11.34 -8.01
CA HIS A 314 -12.78 11.42 -6.82
C HIS A 314 -13.59 11.48 -5.52
N PHE A 315 -12.89 11.24 -4.42
CA PHE A 315 -13.39 11.45 -3.06
C PHE A 315 -12.51 12.48 -2.33
N ASP A 316 -13.12 13.38 -1.55
CA ASP A 316 -12.39 14.37 -0.78
C ASP A 316 -11.96 13.80 0.58
N MET A 317 -10.66 13.54 0.72
CA MET A 317 -10.07 12.97 1.93
C MET A 317 -9.97 13.98 3.08
N ASN A 318 -10.07 15.31 2.81
CA ASN A 318 -10.10 16.31 3.88
C ASN A 318 -11.44 16.30 4.61
N THR A 319 -12.53 16.33 3.87
CA THR A 319 -13.87 16.35 4.45
C THR A 319 -14.39 14.97 4.80
N LYS A 320 -14.03 13.96 4.00
CA LYS A 320 -14.54 12.58 4.07
C LYS A 320 -16.08 12.52 3.96
N LYS A 321 -16.67 13.53 3.32
CA LYS A 321 -18.13 13.72 3.21
C LYS A 321 -18.60 13.89 1.78
N THR A 322 -17.72 14.29 0.88
CA THR A 322 -18.05 14.68 -0.49
C THR A 322 -17.17 13.99 -1.50
N GLY A 323 -17.68 13.85 -2.71
CA GLY A 323 -16.96 13.31 -3.86
C GLY A 323 -17.72 13.58 -5.15
N VAL A 324 -17.12 13.21 -6.27
CA VAL A 324 -17.67 13.37 -7.61
C VAL A 324 -17.69 12.01 -8.32
N GLY A 325 -18.76 11.69 -9.00
CA GLY A 325 -18.88 10.49 -9.85
C GLY A 325 -19.11 9.20 -9.09
N GLY A 326 -19.45 9.25 -7.81
CA GLY A 326 -19.78 8.10 -7.00
C GLY A 326 -21.16 8.15 -6.38
N THR A 327 -21.52 7.11 -5.66
CA THR A 327 -22.79 6.98 -4.95
C THR A 327 -22.57 6.54 -3.52
N TRP A 328 -23.38 7.10 -2.62
CA TRP A 328 -23.38 6.71 -1.22
C TRP A 328 -24.25 5.48 -0.99
N LYS A 329 -23.75 4.56 -0.15
CA LYS A 329 -24.45 3.35 0.31
C LYS A 329 -24.28 3.21 1.83
N ASN A 330 -25.13 2.42 2.45
CA ASN A 330 -24.96 1.97 3.83
C ASN A 330 -24.48 0.51 3.83
N TRP A 331 -23.43 0.22 4.59
CA TRP A 331 -23.02 -1.14 4.94
C TRP A 331 -23.25 -1.39 6.42
N TYR A 332 -23.68 -2.60 6.74
CA TYR A 332 -23.89 -3.02 8.10
C TYR A 332 -23.74 -4.54 8.25
N VAL A 333 -23.48 -4.98 9.46
CA VAL A 333 -23.34 -6.40 9.78
C VAL A 333 -24.24 -6.73 10.96
N ASN A 334 -25.03 -7.78 10.83
CA ASN A 334 -25.88 -8.27 11.90
C ASN A 334 -25.54 -9.74 12.19
N SER A 335 -24.97 -10.03 13.37
CA SER A 335 -24.57 -11.37 13.80
C SER A 335 -23.77 -12.12 12.72
N GLY A 336 -22.75 -11.49 12.16
CA GLY A 336 -21.88 -12.06 11.13
C GLY A 336 -22.42 -12.04 9.70
N ASN A 337 -23.61 -11.48 9.46
CA ASN A 337 -24.21 -11.37 8.14
C ASN A 337 -24.02 -9.94 7.62
N PHE A 338 -23.24 -9.79 6.54
CA PHE A 338 -23.04 -8.51 5.84
C PHE A 338 -24.27 -8.16 5.01
N SER A 339 -24.61 -6.88 4.99
CA SER A 339 -25.69 -6.33 4.16
C SER A 339 -25.31 -4.96 3.62
N GLU A 340 -25.83 -4.66 2.44
CA GLU A 340 -25.71 -3.37 1.77
C GLU A 340 -27.09 -2.77 1.55
N GLY A 341 -27.27 -1.49 1.84
CA GLY A 341 -28.51 -0.75 1.64
C GLY A 341 -28.26 0.58 0.93
N SER A 342 -29.29 1.10 0.26
CA SER A 342 -29.29 2.46 -0.27
C SER A 342 -29.43 3.47 0.88
N ILE A 343 -28.85 4.67 0.69
CA ILE A 343 -29.15 5.79 1.59
C ILE A 343 -30.50 6.38 1.15
N PRO A 344 -31.46 6.55 2.06
CA PRO A 344 -32.68 7.28 1.73
C PRO A 344 -32.32 8.69 1.23
N THR A 345 -32.85 9.06 0.08
CA THR A 345 -32.74 10.40 -0.52
C THR A 345 -33.46 11.44 0.32
#